data_072c2fe01aa3916090bca989ad64fdaf
#
_entry.id   072c2fe01aa3916090bca989ad64fdaf
#
_cell.length_a   1.000
_cell.length_b   1.000
_cell.length_c   1.000
_cell.angle_alpha   90.00
_cell.angle_beta   90.00
_cell.angle_gamma   90.00
#
_symmetry.space_group_name_H-M   'P 1'
#
loop_
_entity.id
_entity.type
_entity.pdbx_description
1 polymer ?
#
loop_
_entity_poly.entity_id
_entity_poly.type
_entity_poly.pdbx_seq_one_letter_code
_entity_poly.pdbx_strand_id
1 'polypeptide(L)'
;ALDASAIRLDDITLATGAGGTEIDLGAAGEPKVTTTDAKTITGTSATLGGSAFNLDIAEATEVGVQYIEFSTGTVTDIDWTKATKTAASVKENPWTVAVTNLTKDNQYAFRAYATTASNTIYGEPKTFVAMESTTTPISIADLVTKMTGTATEVDENYVIQGVICGDPAGKNYSSGTLYLMTKGATTAGNALSL
;
A
#
# COMPACT_ATOMS: atom_id res chain seq x y z
N ALA A 1 7.35 -3.34 36.13
CA ALA A 1 7.85 -4.09 34.99
C ALA A 1 7.67 -3.21 33.77
N LEU A 2 8.75 -2.83 33.11
CA LEU A 2 8.70 -2.13 31.82
C LEU A 2 8.33 -3.13 30.74
N ASP A 3 7.34 -2.81 29.93
CA ASP A 3 6.89 -3.62 28.81
C ASP A 3 8.02 -3.78 27.79
N ALA A 4 8.07 -4.93 27.11
CA ALA A 4 9.05 -5.24 26.07
C ALA A 4 8.97 -4.33 24.82
N SER A 5 8.01 -3.43 24.76
CA SER A 5 7.85 -2.38 23.75
C SER A 5 8.54 -1.06 24.09
N ALA A 6 9.41 -1.05 25.10
CA ALA A 6 10.17 0.15 25.45
C ALA A 6 11.01 0.64 24.26
N ILE A 7 10.95 1.95 24.02
CA ILE A 7 11.73 2.65 23.01
C ILE A 7 13.20 2.36 23.24
N ARG A 8 13.86 1.80 22.25
CA ARG A 8 15.29 1.62 22.24
C ARG A 8 15.94 2.94 21.86
N LEU A 9 16.64 3.57 22.78
CA LEU A 9 17.44 4.75 22.52
C LEU A 9 18.89 4.28 22.35
N ASP A 10 19.38 4.30 21.12
CA ASP A 10 20.78 4.08 20.81
C ASP A 10 21.52 5.42 20.83
N ASP A 11 22.69 5.46 21.42
CA ASP A 11 23.62 6.60 21.47
C ASP A 11 23.12 7.87 22.19
N ILE A 12 22.56 7.73 23.41
CA ILE A 12 22.38 8.89 24.27
C ILE A 12 23.73 9.27 24.90
N THR A 13 24.31 10.38 24.47
CA THR A 13 25.48 10.96 25.12
C THR A 13 24.99 12.01 26.12
N LEU A 14 25.14 11.73 27.42
CA LEU A 14 24.92 12.71 28.47
C LEU A 14 26.21 13.52 28.69
N ALA A 15 26.21 14.76 28.25
CA ALA A 15 27.31 15.68 28.57
C ALA A 15 27.01 16.40 29.87
N THR A 16 27.97 16.39 30.82
CA THR A 16 27.92 17.20 32.02
C THR A 16 28.36 18.61 31.67
N GLY A 17 27.40 19.49 31.44
CA GLY A 17 27.63 20.93 31.24
C GLY A 17 27.02 21.74 32.40
N ALA A 18 27.45 22.95 32.57
CA ALA A 18 26.96 23.85 33.61
C ALA A 18 25.49 24.23 33.37
N GLY A 19 24.57 23.38 33.84
CA GLY A 19 23.16 23.75 33.97
C GLY A 19 22.28 23.75 32.73
N GLY A 20 22.65 23.03 31.68
CA GLY A 20 21.76 22.82 30.53
C GLY A 20 20.70 21.73 30.78
N THR A 21 19.45 22.05 30.57
CA THR A 21 18.32 21.09 30.57
C THR A 21 18.00 20.58 29.19
N GLU A 22 18.81 20.92 28.18
CA GLU A 22 18.60 20.57 26.79
C GLU A 22 19.39 19.32 26.48
N ILE A 23 18.69 18.30 26.01
CA ILE A 23 19.29 17.11 25.45
C ILE A 23 19.52 17.40 23.96
N ASP A 24 20.77 17.55 23.54
CA ASP A 24 21.12 17.60 22.13
C ASP A 24 20.95 16.20 21.54
N LEU A 25 19.86 16.01 20.82
CA LEU A 25 19.55 14.77 20.13
C LEU A 25 20.33 14.62 18.81
N GLY A 26 21.31 15.48 18.57
CA GLY A 26 22.05 15.56 17.31
C GLY A 26 21.28 16.32 16.23
N ALA A 27 21.93 16.56 15.09
CA ALA A 27 21.27 17.14 13.94
C ALA A 27 20.12 16.22 13.47
N ALA A 28 18.97 16.80 13.18
CA ALA A 28 17.88 16.06 12.55
C ALA A 28 18.44 15.39 11.28
N GLY A 29 18.16 14.10 11.11
CA GLY A 29 18.56 13.37 9.92
C GLY A 29 18.04 14.04 8.64
N GLU A 30 18.59 13.66 7.49
CA GLU A 30 18.16 14.20 6.20
C GLU A 30 16.63 14.05 6.01
N PRO A 31 15.96 15.10 5.54
CA PRO A 31 14.54 15.02 5.21
C PRO A 31 14.26 13.96 4.16
N LYS A 32 13.30 13.11 4.40
CA LYS A 32 12.95 12.01 3.51
C LYS A 32 11.45 11.98 3.23
N VAL A 33 11.09 11.72 1.97
CA VAL A 33 9.72 11.42 1.55
C VAL A 33 9.63 9.95 1.18
N THR A 34 8.55 9.31 1.57
CA THR A 34 8.25 7.91 1.24
C THR A 34 6.92 7.87 0.47
N THR A 35 6.92 7.21 -0.68
CA THR A 35 5.69 6.94 -1.43
C THR A 35 4.94 5.80 -0.77
N THR A 36 3.68 6.00 -0.40
CA THR A 36 2.81 4.94 0.14
C THR A 36 2.20 4.09 -0.98
N ASP A 37 1.63 2.94 -0.64
CA ASP A 37 0.97 2.11 -1.66
C ASP A 37 -0.29 2.79 -2.18
N ALA A 38 -0.59 2.56 -3.48
CA ALA A 38 -1.84 3.00 -4.08
C ALA A 38 -3.02 2.25 -3.43
N LYS A 39 -4.11 2.98 -3.19
CA LYS A 39 -5.33 2.45 -2.55
C LYS A 39 -6.56 2.82 -3.37
N THR A 40 -7.68 2.15 -3.09
CA THR A 40 -8.98 2.45 -3.71
C THR A 40 -8.84 2.59 -5.24
N ILE A 41 -8.13 1.63 -5.83
CA ILE A 41 -7.89 1.65 -7.27
C ILE A 41 -9.16 1.21 -7.99
N THR A 42 -9.52 1.96 -9.01
CA THR A 42 -10.60 1.64 -9.96
C THR A 42 -10.06 1.73 -11.39
N GLY A 43 -10.89 1.42 -12.38
CA GLY A 43 -10.48 1.58 -13.79
C GLY A 43 -10.21 3.03 -14.20
N THR A 44 -10.65 4.03 -13.40
CA THR A 44 -10.53 5.45 -13.75
C THR A 44 -9.99 6.33 -12.65
N SER A 45 -9.73 5.77 -11.46
CA SER A 45 -9.26 6.53 -10.30
C SER A 45 -8.38 5.71 -9.37
N ALA A 46 -7.61 6.39 -8.53
CA ALA A 46 -6.86 5.79 -7.43
C ALA A 46 -6.63 6.82 -6.33
N THR A 47 -6.37 6.35 -5.11
CA THR A 47 -5.86 7.16 -4.01
C THR A 47 -4.37 6.88 -3.86
N LEU A 48 -3.56 7.88 -4.13
CA LEU A 48 -2.10 7.86 -4.03
C LEU A 48 -1.67 8.70 -2.82
N GLY A 49 -0.42 8.54 -2.36
CA GLY A 49 0.01 9.34 -1.24
C GLY A 49 1.46 9.17 -0.85
N GLY A 50 1.82 9.81 0.24
CA GLY A 50 3.15 9.75 0.81
C GLY A 50 3.19 10.11 2.27
N SER A 51 4.36 9.95 2.85
CA SER A 51 4.70 10.40 4.18
C SER A 51 6.08 11.02 4.20
N ALA A 52 6.33 11.85 5.18
CA ALA A 52 7.63 12.47 5.38
C ALA A 52 8.21 12.08 6.75
N PHE A 53 9.54 12.02 6.80
CA PHE A 53 10.33 11.84 7.99
C PHE A 53 11.39 12.94 8.06
N ASN A 54 11.67 13.46 9.23
CA ASN A 54 12.56 14.60 9.45
C ASN A 54 12.23 15.85 8.61
N LEU A 55 10.95 16.05 8.32
CA LEU A 55 10.43 17.21 7.61
C LEU A 55 9.13 17.65 8.27
N ASP A 56 9.08 18.89 8.70
CA ASP A 56 7.84 19.49 9.16
C ASP A 56 6.93 19.80 7.96
N ILE A 57 5.84 19.07 7.87
CA ILE A 57 4.88 19.22 6.76
C ILE A 57 4.15 20.58 6.83
N ALA A 58 4.04 21.19 7.99
CA ALA A 58 3.46 22.52 8.10
C ALA A 58 4.30 23.59 7.39
N GLU A 59 5.63 23.41 7.38
CA GLU A 59 6.58 24.30 6.70
C GLU A 59 6.73 23.96 5.19
N ALA A 60 6.28 22.79 4.75
CA ALA A 60 6.27 22.49 3.32
C ALA A 60 5.33 23.46 2.59
N THR A 61 5.76 23.99 1.47
CA THR A 61 4.90 24.83 0.62
C THR A 61 3.82 24.00 -0.06
N GLU A 62 4.16 22.77 -0.44
CA GLU A 62 3.25 21.83 -1.11
C GLU A 62 3.66 20.39 -0.84
N VAL A 63 2.68 19.51 -0.67
CA VAL A 63 2.87 18.05 -0.70
C VAL A 63 1.90 17.44 -1.71
N GLY A 64 2.27 16.32 -2.30
CA GLY A 64 1.40 15.69 -3.30
C GLY A 64 2.03 14.47 -3.95
N VAL A 65 1.58 14.18 -5.15
CA VAL A 65 2.09 13.08 -5.96
C VAL A 65 2.35 13.53 -7.40
N GLN A 66 3.33 12.87 -8.03
CA GLN A 66 3.48 12.84 -9.49
C GLN A 66 3.09 11.47 -9.98
N TYR A 67 2.36 11.38 -11.07
CA TYR A 67 2.01 10.11 -11.70
C TYR A 67 2.02 10.21 -13.22
N ILE A 68 2.30 9.10 -13.87
CA ILE A 68 2.39 8.99 -15.33
C ILE A 68 1.99 7.59 -15.77
N GLU A 69 1.28 7.50 -16.86
CA GLU A 69 1.03 6.24 -17.55
C GLU A 69 2.31 5.77 -18.24
N PHE A 70 2.63 4.49 -18.14
CA PHE A 70 3.75 3.89 -18.87
C PHE A 70 3.42 2.45 -19.26
N SER A 71 3.72 2.11 -20.49
CA SER A 71 3.38 0.81 -21.09
C SER A 71 4.56 -0.13 -21.26
N THR A 72 5.79 0.39 -21.21
CA THR A 72 7.02 -0.37 -21.44
C THR A 72 8.18 0.21 -20.65
N GLY A 73 9.16 -0.64 -20.34
CA GLY A 73 10.37 -0.21 -19.62
C GLY A 73 10.28 -0.47 -18.11
N THR A 74 11.25 0.06 -17.40
CA THR A 74 11.32 0.01 -15.95
C THR A 74 10.97 1.36 -15.34
N VAL A 75 10.62 1.39 -14.07
CA VAL A 75 10.29 2.63 -13.34
C VAL A 75 11.46 3.63 -13.35
N THR A 76 12.68 3.13 -13.52
CA THR A 76 13.89 3.94 -13.61
C THR A 76 14.01 4.72 -14.92
N ASP A 77 13.31 4.28 -15.98
CA ASP A 77 13.39 4.89 -17.32
C ASP A 77 12.34 6.01 -17.51
N ILE A 78 11.54 6.29 -16.48
CA ILE A 78 10.45 7.25 -16.56
C ILE A 78 10.98 8.68 -16.61
N ASP A 79 10.53 9.41 -17.63
CA ASP A 79 10.73 10.86 -17.74
C ASP A 79 9.69 11.60 -16.86
N TRP A 80 10.03 11.83 -15.62
CA TRP A 80 9.16 12.49 -14.64
C TRP A 80 8.84 13.94 -14.98
N THR A 81 9.51 14.55 -15.96
CA THR A 81 9.14 15.90 -16.43
C THR A 81 7.81 15.93 -17.17
N LYS A 82 7.37 14.77 -17.69
CA LYS A 82 6.08 14.58 -18.35
C LYS A 82 4.97 14.12 -17.42
N ALA A 83 5.30 13.82 -16.16
CA ALA A 83 4.34 13.32 -15.20
C ALA A 83 3.34 14.41 -14.77
N THR A 84 2.10 14.02 -14.58
CA THR A 84 1.09 14.86 -13.96
C THR A 84 1.41 15.07 -12.49
N LYS A 85 1.49 16.32 -12.07
CA LYS A 85 1.72 16.70 -10.68
C LYS A 85 0.39 17.14 -10.05
N THR A 86 0.04 16.54 -8.92
CA THR A 86 -1.20 16.85 -8.20
C THR A 86 -0.90 17.05 -6.72
N ALA A 87 -1.25 18.22 -6.22
CA ALA A 87 -1.09 18.55 -4.80
C ALA A 87 -2.17 17.89 -3.94
N ALA A 88 -1.82 17.54 -2.72
CA ALA A 88 -2.79 17.14 -1.72
C ALA A 88 -3.65 18.35 -1.29
N SER A 89 -4.94 18.12 -1.10
CA SER A 89 -5.87 19.17 -0.63
C SER A 89 -5.61 19.57 0.81
N VAL A 90 -5.03 18.70 1.61
CA VAL A 90 -4.65 18.93 3.01
C VAL A 90 -3.20 18.54 3.20
N LYS A 91 -2.43 19.40 3.88
CA LYS A 91 -1.05 19.12 4.26
C LYS A 91 -1.03 18.39 5.60
N GLU A 92 -1.07 17.08 5.53
CA GLU A 92 -0.99 16.16 6.67
C GLU A 92 0.18 15.18 6.47
N ASN A 93 0.58 14.50 7.52
CA ASN A 93 1.54 13.41 7.44
C ASN A 93 0.96 12.14 8.10
N PRO A 94 0.63 11.10 7.32
CA PRO A 94 0.77 10.96 5.87
C PRO A 94 -0.30 11.75 5.09
N TRP A 95 0.00 12.17 3.85
CA TRP A 95 -0.96 12.80 2.94
C TRP A 95 -1.50 11.81 1.91
N THR A 96 -2.67 12.14 1.38
CA THR A 96 -3.31 11.40 0.29
C THR A 96 -3.80 12.33 -0.81
N VAL A 97 -3.83 11.81 -2.04
CA VAL A 97 -4.29 12.51 -3.24
C VAL A 97 -5.21 11.58 -4.01
N ALA A 98 -6.44 12.00 -4.26
CA ALA A 98 -7.31 11.30 -5.19
C ALA A 98 -6.95 11.72 -6.64
N VAL A 99 -6.60 10.75 -7.46
CA VAL A 99 -6.35 10.94 -8.90
C VAL A 99 -7.49 10.33 -9.70
N THR A 100 -7.88 10.99 -10.77
CA THR A 100 -9.00 10.62 -11.64
C THR A 100 -8.59 10.67 -13.11
N ASN A 101 -9.50 10.29 -14.01
CA ASN A 101 -9.26 10.26 -15.45
C ASN A 101 -8.11 9.31 -15.85
N LEU A 102 -7.94 8.23 -15.10
CA LEU A 102 -7.04 7.16 -15.48
C LEU A 102 -7.65 6.35 -16.63
N THR A 103 -6.80 5.74 -17.46
CA THR A 103 -7.21 4.81 -18.51
C THR A 103 -7.27 3.40 -17.93
N LYS A 104 -8.43 2.78 -18.03
CA LYS A 104 -8.65 1.41 -17.54
C LYS A 104 -7.62 0.43 -18.13
N ASP A 105 -7.18 -0.50 -17.29
CA ASP A 105 -6.21 -1.56 -17.57
C ASP A 105 -4.79 -1.07 -17.92
N ASN A 106 -4.54 0.24 -17.86
CA ASN A 106 -3.22 0.79 -18.08
C ASN A 106 -2.40 0.84 -16.79
N GLN A 107 -1.10 0.68 -16.94
CA GLN A 107 -0.14 0.74 -15.85
C GLN A 107 0.33 2.17 -15.63
N TYR A 108 0.40 2.56 -14.36
CA TYR A 108 0.86 3.86 -13.90
C TYR A 108 2.04 3.73 -12.96
N ALA A 109 2.99 4.63 -13.08
CA ALA A 109 3.98 4.86 -12.05
C ALA A 109 3.66 6.16 -11.32
N PHE A 110 3.97 6.23 -10.03
CA PHE A 110 3.79 7.43 -9.24
C PHE A 110 4.85 7.53 -8.15
N ARG A 111 5.09 8.75 -7.70
CA ARG A 111 5.93 9.04 -6.54
C ARG A 111 5.35 10.20 -5.73
N ALA A 112 5.50 10.13 -4.44
CA ALA A 112 5.15 11.23 -3.55
C ALA A 112 6.21 12.33 -3.60
N TYR A 113 5.82 13.56 -3.29
CA TYR A 113 6.76 14.67 -3.15
C TYR A 113 6.34 15.62 -2.02
N ALA A 114 7.34 16.30 -1.49
CA ALA A 114 7.16 17.45 -0.62
C ALA A 114 8.07 18.58 -1.10
N THR A 115 7.51 19.77 -1.31
CA THR A 115 8.25 20.96 -1.73
C THR A 115 8.43 21.88 -0.53
N THR A 116 9.65 22.25 -0.26
CA THR A 116 10.04 23.25 0.74
C THR A 116 10.40 24.58 0.06
N ALA A 117 10.78 25.55 0.85
CA ALA A 117 11.30 26.82 0.29
C ALA A 117 12.61 26.62 -0.50
N SER A 118 13.37 25.56 -0.22
CA SER A 118 14.69 25.31 -0.80
C SER A 118 14.69 24.34 -1.96
N ASN A 119 13.90 23.25 -1.88
CA ASN A 119 13.91 22.16 -2.86
C ASN A 119 12.61 21.34 -2.83
N THR A 120 12.51 20.39 -3.76
CA THR A 120 11.49 19.36 -3.75
C THR A 120 12.14 18.00 -3.49
N ILE A 121 11.64 17.29 -2.49
CA ILE A 121 12.06 15.95 -2.09
C ILE A 121 11.05 14.96 -2.63
N TYR A 122 11.53 13.90 -3.26
CA TYR A 122 10.70 12.86 -3.86
C TYR A 122 10.89 11.53 -3.11
N GLY A 123 9.81 10.78 -2.99
CA GLY A 123 9.84 9.39 -2.55
C GLY A 123 10.18 8.44 -3.71
N GLU A 124 10.60 7.23 -3.36
CA GLU A 124 10.85 6.17 -4.34
C GLU A 124 9.57 5.88 -5.15
N PRO A 125 9.69 5.71 -6.47
CA PRO A 125 8.55 5.42 -7.31
C PRO A 125 7.90 4.08 -7.00
N LYS A 126 6.58 4.02 -7.14
CA LYS A 126 5.76 2.79 -7.10
C LYS A 126 4.88 2.69 -8.32
N THR A 127 4.31 1.53 -8.56
CA THR A 127 3.44 1.26 -9.70
C THR A 127 2.09 0.71 -9.25
N PHE A 128 1.07 0.91 -10.08
CA PHE A 128 -0.23 0.25 -9.98
C PHE A 128 -0.85 0.11 -11.37
N VAL A 129 -1.85 -0.75 -11.49
CA VAL A 129 -2.68 -0.86 -12.70
C VAL A 129 -4.04 -0.25 -12.40
N ALA A 130 -4.54 0.63 -13.26
CA ALA A 130 -5.86 1.22 -13.14
C ALA A 130 -6.92 0.17 -13.53
N MET A 131 -7.21 -0.71 -12.61
CA MET A 131 -8.11 -1.84 -12.79
C MET A 131 -9.27 -1.73 -11.82
N GLU A 132 -10.48 -1.93 -12.29
CA GLU A 132 -11.59 -2.06 -11.36
C GLU A 132 -11.32 -3.28 -10.48
N SER A 133 -11.09 -3.02 -9.20
CA SER A 133 -11.29 -4.05 -8.21
C SER A 133 -12.80 -4.29 -8.17
N THR A 134 -13.30 -5.08 -9.09
CA THR A 134 -14.65 -5.65 -8.95
C THR A 134 -14.58 -6.63 -7.80
N THR A 135 -14.54 -6.07 -6.59
CA THR A 135 -14.76 -6.85 -5.37
C THR A 135 -16.24 -7.18 -5.26
N THR A 136 -16.79 -7.80 -6.29
CA THR A 136 -18.13 -8.36 -6.19
C THR A 136 -18.01 -9.58 -5.29
N PRO A 137 -18.60 -9.56 -4.10
CA PRO A 137 -18.59 -10.75 -3.27
C PRO A 137 -19.28 -11.87 -4.04
N ILE A 138 -18.57 -12.95 -4.28
CA ILE A 138 -19.17 -14.16 -4.87
C ILE A 138 -19.21 -15.26 -3.81
N SER A 139 -20.27 -16.03 -3.81
CA SER A 139 -20.33 -17.21 -2.95
C SER A 139 -19.33 -18.28 -3.45
N ILE A 140 -18.82 -19.11 -2.55
CA ILE A 140 -17.95 -20.22 -2.93
C ILE A 140 -18.67 -21.15 -3.91
N ALA A 141 -19.96 -21.39 -3.73
CA ALA A 141 -20.78 -22.21 -4.63
C ALA A 141 -20.85 -21.62 -6.04
N ASP A 142 -21.09 -20.32 -6.17
CA ASP A 142 -21.14 -19.66 -7.48
C ASP A 142 -19.77 -19.62 -8.15
N LEU A 143 -18.69 -19.42 -7.37
CA LEU A 143 -17.33 -19.49 -7.91
C LEU A 143 -17.03 -20.89 -8.45
N VAL A 144 -17.37 -21.93 -7.70
CA VAL A 144 -17.17 -23.34 -8.13
C VAL A 144 -17.92 -23.64 -9.43
N THR A 145 -19.11 -23.06 -9.66
CA THR A 145 -19.83 -23.24 -10.94
C THR A 145 -19.13 -22.58 -12.14
N LYS A 146 -18.31 -21.55 -11.90
CA LYS A 146 -17.50 -20.90 -12.96
C LYS A 146 -16.23 -21.70 -13.26
N MET A 147 -15.78 -22.55 -12.36
CA MET A 147 -14.61 -23.39 -12.51
C MET A 147 -14.98 -24.69 -13.26
N THR A 148 -14.89 -24.69 -14.56
CA THR A 148 -15.23 -25.86 -15.39
C THR A 148 -14.04 -26.81 -15.57
N GLY A 149 -13.83 -27.70 -14.62
CA GLY A 149 -13.11 -28.99 -14.77
C GLY A 149 -11.64 -29.03 -15.18
N THR A 150 -11.06 -28.01 -15.75
CA THR A 150 -9.63 -27.86 -16.05
C THR A 150 -9.20 -26.48 -15.53
N ALA A 151 -7.93 -26.30 -15.14
CA ALA A 151 -7.43 -25.02 -14.66
C ALA A 151 -7.92 -23.89 -15.58
N THR A 152 -8.89 -23.13 -15.13
CA THR A 152 -9.52 -22.04 -15.88
C THR A 152 -9.12 -20.75 -15.21
N GLU A 153 -8.57 -19.83 -15.97
CA GLU A 153 -8.35 -18.48 -15.51
C GLU A 153 -9.72 -17.79 -15.35
N VAL A 154 -9.93 -17.13 -14.23
CA VAL A 154 -11.15 -16.39 -13.97
C VAL A 154 -10.88 -14.93 -14.29
N ASP A 155 -11.49 -14.42 -15.35
CA ASP A 155 -11.26 -13.06 -15.88
C ASP A 155 -11.70 -11.91 -14.94
N GLU A 156 -12.29 -12.23 -13.81
CA GLU A 156 -12.82 -11.25 -12.86
C GLU A 156 -12.19 -11.43 -11.48
N ASN A 157 -11.87 -10.32 -10.84
CA ASN A 157 -11.38 -10.32 -9.45
C ASN A 157 -12.57 -10.52 -8.49
N TYR A 158 -12.75 -11.72 -7.97
CA TYR A 158 -13.75 -12.01 -6.97
C TYR A 158 -13.21 -11.91 -5.54
N VAL A 159 -14.03 -11.40 -4.65
CA VAL A 159 -13.81 -11.55 -3.21
C VAL A 159 -14.67 -12.69 -2.69
N ILE A 160 -14.03 -13.70 -2.15
CA ILE A 160 -14.69 -14.80 -1.46
C ILE A 160 -14.47 -14.67 0.04
N GLN A 161 -15.54 -14.90 0.79
CA GLN A 161 -15.49 -14.98 2.24
C GLN A 161 -15.87 -16.38 2.68
N GLY A 162 -15.04 -16.97 3.51
CA GLY A 162 -15.31 -18.32 4.03
C GLY A 162 -14.62 -18.58 5.35
N VAL A 163 -14.90 -19.75 5.90
CA VAL A 163 -14.27 -20.27 7.11
C VAL A 163 -13.19 -21.26 6.69
N ILE A 164 -11.99 -21.13 7.22
CA ILE A 164 -10.94 -22.12 7.03
C ILE A 164 -11.35 -23.41 7.72
N CYS A 165 -11.43 -24.48 6.95
CA CYS A 165 -11.77 -25.81 7.42
C CYS A 165 -10.54 -26.70 7.32
N GLY A 166 -10.04 -27.10 8.44
CA GLY A 166 -8.93 -28.04 8.57
C GLY A 166 -8.58 -28.15 10.04
N ASP A 167 -8.38 -29.35 10.49
CA ASP A 167 -7.84 -29.59 11.82
C ASP A 167 -6.36 -30.01 11.67
N PRO A 168 -5.43 -29.11 11.99
CA PRO A 168 -3.99 -29.43 11.94
C PRO A 168 -3.62 -30.58 12.85
N ALA A 169 -4.32 -30.72 13.97
CA ALA A 169 -4.07 -31.79 14.93
C ALA A 169 -4.63 -33.14 14.46
N GLY A 170 -5.76 -33.11 13.76
CA GLY A 170 -6.43 -34.30 13.19
C GLY A 170 -5.82 -34.78 11.88
N LYS A 171 -4.88 -34.05 11.28
CA LYS A 171 -4.23 -34.39 9.99
C LYS A 171 -5.22 -34.72 8.87
N ASN A 172 -6.35 -34.02 8.83
CA ASN A 172 -7.40 -34.29 7.85
C ASN A 172 -7.27 -33.47 6.55
N TYR A 173 -6.08 -32.92 6.29
CA TYR A 173 -5.76 -32.21 5.05
C TYR A 173 -4.36 -32.57 4.57
N SER A 174 -4.11 -32.40 3.27
CA SER A 174 -2.80 -32.57 2.68
C SER A 174 -1.89 -31.41 3.06
N SER A 175 -0.62 -31.68 3.33
CA SER A 175 0.37 -30.64 3.61
C SER A 175 0.39 -29.60 2.47
N GLY A 176 0.21 -28.33 2.83
CA GLY A 176 0.20 -27.21 1.87
C GLY A 176 -1.15 -26.91 1.22
N THR A 177 -2.22 -27.60 1.59
CA THR A 177 -3.56 -27.30 1.05
C THR A 177 -4.44 -26.67 2.13
N LEU A 178 -5.09 -25.57 1.80
CA LEU A 178 -6.01 -24.84 2.65
C LEU A 178 -7.42 -24.99 2.07
N TYR A 179 -8.39 -25.37 2.90
CA TYR A 179 -9.78 -25.48 2.49
C TYR A 179 -10.58 -24.29 3.04
N LEU A 180 -11.30 -23.61 2.16
CA LEU A 180 -12.22 -22.53 2.51
C LEU A 180 -13.64 -23.01 2.28
N MET A 181 -14.51 -22.90 3.29
CA MET A 181 -15.92 -23.28 3.20
C MET A 181 -16.84 -22.11 3.51
N THR A 182 -18.04 -22.12 2.93
CA THR A 182 -19.11 -21.23 3.35
C THR A 182 -19.48 -21.54 4.81
N LYS A 183 -19.60 -20.53 5.66
CA LYS A 183 -19.99 -20.71 7.06
C LYS A 183 -21.33 -21.45 7.16
N GLY A 184 -21.34 -22.58 7.85
CA GLY A 184 -22.53 -23.43 8.04
C GLY A 184 -22.83 -24.38 6.89
N ALA A 185 -21.98 -24.47 5.87
CA ALA A 185 -22.16 -25.44 4.79
C ALA A 185 -21.90 -26.87 5.27
N THR A 186 -22.75 -27.78 4.83
CA THR A 186 -22.70 -29.23 5.15
C THR A 186 -22.43 -30.10 3.92
N THR A 187 -22.32 -29.50 2.73
CA THR A 187 -22.15 -30.22 1.46
C THR A 187 -20.85 -29.85 0.77
N ALA A 188 -20.26 -30.81 0.07
CA ALA A 188 -18.95 -30.67 -0.58
C ALA A 188 -18.87 -29.59 -1.67
N GLY A 189 -19.98 -29.21 -2.29
CA GLY A 189 -20.03 -28.16 -3.33
C GLY A 189 -19.79 -26.72 -2.83
N ASN A 190 -19.56 -26.53 -1.53
CA ASN A 190 -19.33 -25.23 -0.90
C ASN A 190 -17.92 -25.10 -0.30
N ALA A 191 -16.98 -25.86 -0.79
CA ALA A 191 -15.59 -25.81 -0.37
C ALA A 191 -14.66 -25.52 -1.55
N LEU A 192 -13.64 -24.70 -1.32
CA LEU A 192 -12.57 -24.36 -2.25
C LEU A 192 -11.24 -24.82 -1.65
N SER A 193 -10.42 -25.49 -2.46
CA SER A 193 -9.04 -25.80 -2.13
C SER A 193 -8.14 -24.69 -2.65
N LEU A 194 -7.28 -24.13 -1.79
CA LEU A 194 -6.34 -23.07 -2.10
C LEU A 194 -4.90 -23.60 -2.05
#